data_688e16d0f90d52b866e0f19c26de7ea5
#
_entry.id   688e16d0f90d52b866e0f19c26de7ea5
#
_cell.length_a   1.000
_cell.length_b   1.000
_cell.length_c   1.000
_cell.angle_alpha   90.00
_cell.angle_beta   90.00
_cell.angle_gamma   90.00
#
_symmetry.space_group_name_H-M   'P 1'
#
loop_
_entity.id
_entity.type
_entity.pdbx_description
1 polymer ?
#
loop_
_entity_poly.entity_id
_entity_poly.type
_entity_poly.pdbx_seq_one_letter_code
_entity_poly.pdbx_strand_id
1 'polypeptide(L)'
;MNIDEMRIEDIEKRISEIEEEKNSPEADCAALTEEVRSLREQKEKLLNAAEQRAKELNDIATGETKTDIIEKVEEERKNMSNLEVRNSEAYINAFEKYIRTEKDAECRALLTENVAGGSVPVPSFVEEIIRTAWERDEITRLVKKTYIKGNLGVGFEYSATGADVHTEGAAAPSEETLVLGVTKLVPASIKKWITVSDEVMDLTGEAFLRYIYDEVTYQIAKKAAASIIADIEACGTVSTTSGDSHLCGVPKVTESTIAIGTVANALGYLSDAATNNVVMMNKKTWSAFKAVQYAGGFNVDPFEGLPVVFNNSIKAYSVATTGETYAIVGDLGNGAQMNFPNGEEIKFTFDELSLAEKDLVKIVGREYVGHDVVAPDSFVKIVK
;
A
#
# COMPACT_ATOMS: atom_id res chain seq x y z
N MET A 1 49.15 3.50 12.58
CA MET A 1 48.52 2.31 13.16
C MET A 1 47.09 2.72 13.46
N ASN A 2 46.07 1.91 13.13
CA ASN A 2 44.67 2.32 13.30
C ASN A 2 44.32 2.17 14.79
N ILE A 3 43.95 3.25 15.46
CA ILE A 3 43.70 3.29 16.91
C ILE A 3 42.60 2.30 17.31
N ASP A 4 41.62 2.06 16.42
CA ASP A 4 40.47 1.19 16.67
C ASP A 4 40.81 -0.31 16.77
N GLU A 5 42.00 -0.74 16.34
CA GLU A 5 42.48 -2.13 16.36
C GLU A 5 43.49 -2.45 17.47
N MET A 6 43.81 -1.45 18.30
CA MET A 6 44.83 -1.61 19.34
C MET A 6 44.28 -2.33 20.58
N ARG A 7 45.09 -3.21 21.17
CA ARG A 7 44.79 -3.86 22.46
C ARG A 7 45.14 -2.92 23.62
N ILE A 8 44.60 -3.14 24.79
CA ILE A 8 44.81 -2.32 25.97
C ILE A 8 46.30 -2.15 26.29
N GLU A 9 47.11 -3.24 26.17
CA GLU A 9 48.54 -3.23 26.39
C GLU A 9 49.28 -2.33 25.38
N ASP A 10 48.89 -2.35 24.13
CA ASP A 10 49.44 -1.53 23.05
C ASP A 10 49.10 -0.05 23.23
N ILE A 11 47.89 0.24 23.72
CA ILE A 11 47.43 1.59 24.04
C ILE A 11 48.25 2.18 25.23
N GLU A 12 48.46 1.38 26.28
CA GLU A 12 49.26 1.80 27.44
C GLU A 12 50.72 2.06 27.05
N LYS A 13 51.29 1.19 26.22
CA LYS A 13 52.63 1.36 25.70
C LYS A 13 52.74 2.62 24.84
N ARG A 14 51.78 2.88 23.98
CA ARG A 14 51.79 4.10 23.14
C ARG A 14 51.62 5.37 23.97
N ILE A 15 50.80 5.36 25.01
CA ILE A 15 50.68 6.50 25.95
C ILE A 15 52.01 6.80 26.65
N SER A 16 52.75 5.76 27.09
CA SER A 16 54.07 5.96 27.73
C SER A 16 55.12 6.49 26.74
N GLU A 17 55.09 6.04 25.48
CA GLU A 17 55.96 6.57 24.42
C GLU A 17 55.67 8.05 24.15
N ILE A 18 54.40 8.46 24.12
CA ILE A 18 53.99 9.86 23.95
C ILE A 18 54.42 10.73 25.14
N GLU A 19 54.39 10.20 26.37
CA GLU A 19 54.89 10.91 27.56
C GLU A 19 56.40 11.17 27.49
N GLU A 20 57.15 10.26 26.86
CA GLU A 20 58.60 10.48 26.59
C GLU A 20 58.80 11.47 25.43
N GLU A 21 58.05 11.35 24.33
CA GLU A 21 58.09 12.25 23.17
C GLU A 21 57.77 13.71 23.53
N LYS A 22 56.87 13.94 24.51
CA LYS A 22 56.48 15.27 24.99
C LYS A 22 57.68 16.09 25.54
N ASN A 23 58.73 15.43 26.00
CA ASN A 23 59.90 16.08 26.54
C ASN A 23 60.94 16.48 25.46
N SER A 24 60.68 16.19 24.18
CA SER A 24 61.48 16.56 23.04
C SER A 24 61.26 18.02 22.64
N PRO A 25 62.29 18.79 22.29
CA PRO A 25 62.15 20.19 21.90
C PRO A 25 61.45 20.44 20.57
N GLU A 26 61.16 19.39 19.77
CA GLU A 26 60.48 19.45 18.49
C GLU A 26 59.05 18.88 18.55
N ALA A 27 58.55 18.57 19.76
CA ALA A 27 57.23 17.90 19.91
C ALA A 27 56.03 18.84 19.64
N ASP A 28 55.16 18.46 18.76
CA ASP A 28 53.84 19.11 18.58
C ASP A 28 52.88 18.70 19.70
N CYS A 29 52.90 19.47 20.78
CA CYS A 29 52.12 19.20 21.99
C CYS A 29 50.60 19.17 21.75
N ALA A 30 50.10 19.83 20.72
CA ALA A 30 48.68 19.85 20.43
C ALA A 30 48.21 18.52 19.77
N ALA A 31 49.00 18.04 18.81
CA ALA A 31 48.73 16.75 18.14
C ALA A 31 48.88 15.57 19.11
N LEU A 32 49.92 15.57 19.96
CA LEU A 32 50.13 14.53 20.97
C LEU A 32 49.02 14.50 22.05
N THR A 33 48.48 15.67 22.41
CA THR A 33 47.38 15.75 23.39
C THR A 33 46.08 15.14 22.81
N GLU A 34 45.79 15.36 21.55
CA GLU A 34 44.63 14.81 20.90
C GLU A 34 44.77 13.28 20.68
N GLU A 35 45.98 12.80 20.37
CA GLU A 35 46.29 11.38 20.28
C GLU A 35 46.07 10.66 21.62
N VAL A 36 46.58 11.23 22.73
CA VAL A 36 46.38 10.70 24.09
C VAL A 36 44.91 10.66 24.48
N ARG A 37 44.12 11.67 24.07
CA ARG A 37 42.69 11.71 24.34
C ARG A 37 41.97 10.58 23.63
N SER A 38 42.25 10.40 22.34
CA SER A 38 41.59 9.31 21.55
C SER A 38 42.00 7.93 22.08
N LEU A 39 43.24 7.72 22.46
CA LEU A 39 43.72 6.47 23.07
C LEU A 39 43.07 6.18 24.44
N ARG A 40 42.84 7.20 25.26
CA ARG A 40 42.11 7.04 26.53
C ARG A 40 40.66 6.70 26.33
N GLU A 41 39.97 7.33 25.39
CA GLU A 41 38.58 7.00 25.04
C GLU A 41 38.47 5.55 24.53
N GLN A 42 39.41 5.10 23.71
CA GLN A 42 39.45 3.71 23.22
C GLN A 42 39.70 2.71 24.36
N LYS A 43 40.66 3.03 25.27
CA LYS A 43 40.94 2.22 26.46
C LYS A 43 39.69 2.05 27.34
N GLU A 44 38.95 3.15 27.58
CA GLU A 44 37.73 3.13 28.38
C GLU A 44 36.64 2.27 27.75
N LYS A 45 36.46 2.35 26.42
CA LYS A 45 35.52 1.48 25.68
C LYS A 45 35.88 -0.01 25.82
N LEU A 46 37.17 -0.33 25.68
CA LEU A 46 37.62 -1.73 25.81
C LEU A 46 37.51 -2.26 27.24
N LEU A 47 37.75 -1.45 28.26
CA LEU A 47 37.58 -1.81 29.68
C LEU A 47 36.09 -2.06 29.99
N ASN A 48 35.21 -1.16 29.57
CA ASN A 48 33.75 -1.32 29.76
C ASN A 48 33.22 -2.59 29.05
N ALA A 49 33.72 -2.88 27.85
CA ALA A 49 33.36 -4.11 27.13
C ALA A 49 33.89 -5.38 27.83
N ALA A 50 35.11 -5.31 28.43
CA ALA A 50 35.69 -6.41 29.19
C ALA A 50 34.91 -6.65 30.51
N GLU A 51 34.52 -5.58 31.21
CA GLU A 51 33.70 -5.67 32.41
C GLU A 51 32.31 -6.24 32.15
N GLN A 52 31.68 -5.85 31.05
CA GLN A 52 30.40 -6.41 30.62
C GLN A 52 30.51 -7.90 30.35
N ARG A 53 31.53 -8.34 29.58
CA ARG A 53 31.78 -9.77 29.33
C ARG A 53 32.12 -10.53 30.60
N ALA A 54 32.84 -9.92 31.54
CA ALA A 54 33.15 -10.57 32.82
C ALA A 54 31.87 -10.74 33.68
N LYS A 55 30.97 -9.77 33.67
CA LYS A 55 29.63 -9.88 34.32
C LYS A 55 28.83 -11.01 33.69
N GLU A 56 28.71 -11.00 32.36
CA GLU A 56 27.99 -12.05 31.62
C GLU A 56 28.55 -13.45 31.89
N LEU A 57 29.87 -13.61 31.94
CA LEU A 57 30.53 -14.88 32.27
C LEU A 57 30.31 -15.30 33.72
N ASN A 58 30.31 -14.36 34.66
CA ASN A 58 30.05 -14.63 36.07
C ASN A 58 28.57 -15.04 36.27
N ASP A 59 27.66 -14.38 35.58
CA ASP A 59 26.22 -14.70 35.58
C ASP A 59 25.96 -16.10 35.00
N ILE A 60 26.68 -16.48 33.95
CA ILE A 60 26.63 -17.84 33.39
C ILE A 60 27.22 -18.89 34.38
N ALA A 61 28.30 -18.56 35.10
CA ALA A 61 28.97 -19.48 36.04
C ALA A 61 28.20 -19.71 37.33
N THR A 62 27.43 -18.71 37.79
CA THR A 62 26.63 -18.79 39.04
C THR A 62 25.28 -19.44 38.85
N GLY A 63 24.84 -19.72 37.63
CA GLY A 63 23.57 -20.40 37.33
C GLY A 63 22.32 -19.58 37.64
N GLU A 64 22.46 -18.31 38.03
CA GLU A 64 21.35 -17.38 38.33
C GLU A 64 20.67 -16.84 37.07
N THR A 65 21.29 -17.09 35.90
CA THR A 65 20.95 -16.45 34.63
C THR A 65 19.63 -16.85 33.98
N LYS A 66 19.03 -17.98 34.33
CA LYS A 66 17.78 -18.39 33.66
C LYS A 66 16.53 -17.69 34.22
N THR A 67 16.49 -17.44 35.52
CA THR A 67 15.30 -16.84 36.16
C THR A 67 15.29 -15.33 36.04
N ASP A 68 16.44 -14.67 36.26
CA ASP A 68 16.57 -13.21 36.19
C ASP A 68 16.52 -12.67 34.76
N ILE A 69 17.05 -13.40 33.77
CA ILE A 69 16.92 -13.02 32.34
C ILE A 69 15.46 -13.16 31.90
N ILE A 70 14.77 -14.21 32.34
CA ILE A 70 13.35 -14.39 32.02
C ILE A 70 12.51 -13.30 32.70
N GLU A 71 12.77 -12.95 33.95
CA GLU A 71 12.06 -11.88 34.66
C GLU A 71 12.36 -10.48 34.08
N LYS A 72 13.61 -10.15 33.73
CA LYS A 72 13.95 -8.89 33.06
C LYS A 72 13.35 -8.79 31.66
N VAL A 73 13.42 -9.85 30.88
CA VAL A 73 12.78 -9.89 29.57
C VAL A 73 11.26 -9.82 29.67
N GLU A 74 10.66 -10.37 30.72
CA GLU A 74 9.23 -10.22 31.00
C GLU A 74 8.84 -8.84 31.50
N GLU A 75 9.69 -8.18 32.31
CA GLU A 75 9.48 -6.78 32.74
C GLU A 75 9.68 -5.78 31.58
N GLU A 76 10.69 -5.95 30.74
CA GLU A 76 10.85 -5.14 29.54
C GLU A 76 9.71 -5.34 28.54
N ARG A 77 9.21 -6.57 28.38
CA ARG A 77 8.03 -6.88 27.56
C ARG A 77 6.74 -6.26 28.11
N LYS A 78 6.56 -6.19 29.42
CA LYS A 78 5.39 -5.55 30.04
C LYS A 78 5.35 -4.03 29.84
N ASN A 79 6.52 -3.41 29.55
CA ASN A 79 6.64 -1.98 29.31
C ASN A 79 6.63 -1.61 27.82
N MET A 80 6.77 -2.58 26.90
CA MET A 80 6.68 -2.33 25.45
C MET A 80 5.22 -2.26 25.03
N SER A 81 4.92 -1.26 24.20
CA SER A 81 3.59 -1.21 23.54
C SER A 81 3.43 -2.37 22.57
N ASN A 82 2.20 -2.83 22.34
CA ASN A 82 1.92 -3.90 21.36
C ASN A 82 2.46 -3.58 19.96
N LEU A 83 2.60 -2.31 19.62
CA LEU A 83 3.18 -1.87 18.34
C LEU A 83 4.70 -2.13 18.29
N GLU A 84 5.42 -1.88 19.38
CA GLU A 84 6.86 -2.14 19.48
C GLU A 84 7.15 -3.64 19.47
N VAL A 85 6.33 -4.43 20.15
CA VAL A 85 6.44 -5.89 20.11
C VAL A 85 6.24 -6.42 18.69
N ARG A 86 5.26 -5.91 17.93
CA ARG A 86 4.99 -6.30 16.55
C ARG A 86 6.11 -5.92 15.56
N ASN A 87 6.98 -4.96 15.94
CA ASN A 87 8.17 -4.55 15.19
C ASN A 87 9.42 -5.35 15.57
N SER A 88 9.39 -6.11 16.65
CA SER A 88 10.56 -6.86 17.10
C SER A 88 10.87 -8.01 16.15
N GLU A 89 12.17 -8.27 15.95
CA GLU A 89 12.66 -9.40 15.15
C GLU A 89 12.11 -10.74 15.66
N ALA A 90 11.97 -10.88 16.99
CA ALA A 90 11.39 -12.06 17.61
C ALA A 90 9.93 -12.30 17.18
N TYR A 91 9.12 -11.23 17.09
CA TYR A 91 7.73 -11.33 16.64
C TYR A 91 7.63 -11.62 15.14
N ILE A 92 8.49 -11.00 14.33
CA ILE A 92 8.55 -11.24 12.88
C ILE A 92 8.88 -12.69 12.59
N ASN A 93 9.89 -13.26 13.27
CA ASN A 93 10.27 -14.65 13.12
C ASN A 93 9.18 -15.63 13.63
N ALA A 94 8.51 -15.30 14.75
CA ALA A 94 7.38 -16.08 15.26
C ALA A 94 6.18 -16.02 14.31
N PHE A 95 5.93 -14.87 13.70
CA PHE A 95 4.87 -14.68 12.71
C PHE A 95 5.18 -15.44 11.41
N GLU A 96 6.42 -15.47 10.96
CA GLU A 96 6.87 -16.31 9.84
C GLU A 96 6.57 -17.79 10.10
N LYS A 97 6.95 -18.30 11.29
CA LYS A 97 6.62 -19.67 11.70
C LYS A 97 5.12 -19.91 11.77
N TYR A 98 4.36 -18.97 12.30
CA TYR A 98 2.89 -19.05 12.34
C TYR A 98 2.30 -19.20 10.95
N ILE A 99 2.75 -18.40 10.00
CA ILE A 99 2.29 -18.47 8.61
C ILE A 99 2.61 -19.82 7.99
N ARG A 100 3.79 -20.39 8.27
CA ARG A 100 4.23 -21.70 7.76
C ARG A 100 3.50 -22.89 8.41
N THR A 101 3.29 -22.85 9.74
CA THR A 101 2.83 -23.99 10.52
C THR A 101 1.41 -23.88 11.03
N GLU A 102 0.73 -22.75 10.82
CA GLU A 102 -0.57 -22.37 11.41
C GLU A 102 -0.61 -22.42 12.96
N LYS A 103 0.56 -22.54 13.62
CA LYS A 103 0.69 -22.58 15.08
C LYS A 103 0.93 -21.16 15.61
N ASP A 104 -0.06 -20.61 16.26
CA ASP A 104 -0.08 -19.21 16.75
C ASP A 104 0.50 -19.03 18.18
N ALA A 105 0.88 -20.12 18.84
CA ALA A 105 1.30 -20.11 20.24
C ALA A 105 2.52 -19.20 20.52
N GLU A 106 3.53 -19.21 19.65
CA GLU A 106 4.72 -18.37 19.78
C GLU A 106 4.38 -16.88 19.58
N CYS A 107 3.56 -16.53 18.59
CA CYS A 107 3.11 -15.16 18.37
C CYS A 107 2.29 -14.63 19.53
N ARG A 108 1.35 -15.44 20.05
CA ARG A 108 0.51 -15.05 21.19
C ARG A 108 1.30 -14.91 22.48
N ALA A 109 2.34 -15.72 22.69
CA ALA A 109 3.21 -15.62 23.85
C ALA A 109 4.04 -14.32 23.87
N LEU A 110 4.30 -13.72 22.73
CA LEU A 110 5.03 -12.46 22.60
C LEU A 110 4.15 -11.22 22.81
N LEU A 111 2.83 -11.33 22.63
CA LEU A 111 1.89 -10.23 22.81
C LEU A 111 1.53 -10.07 24.29
N THR A 112 1.49 -8.82 24.75
CA THR A 112 1.13 -8.46 26.13
C THR A 112 -0.37 -8.55 26.41
N GLU A 113 -1.20 -8.51 25.37
CA GLU A 113 -2.65 -8.64 25.50
C GLU A 113 -3.11 -10.03 25.08
N ASN A 114 -3.91 -10.65 25.93
CA ASN A 114 -4.47 -11.98 25.68
C ASN A 114 -5.63 -11.87 24.68
N VAL A 115 -5.31 -11.86 23.39
CA VAL A 115 -6.31 -11.85 22.31
C VAL A 115 -6.91 -13.26 22.18
N ALA A 116 -7.78 -13.62 23.10
CA ALA A 116 -8.50 -14.88 23.07
C ALA A 116 -9.46 -14.90 21.87
N GLY A 117 -9.19 -15.77 20.88
CA GLY A 117 -10.12 -16.06 19.78
C GLY A 117 -10.04 -15.17 18.54
N GLY A 118 -9.09 -14.22 18.45
CA GLY A 118 -8.84 -13.43 17.23
C GLY A 118 -7.73 -13.99 16.33
N SER A 119 -7.63 -13.49 15.11
CA SER A 119 -6.45 -13.72 14.25
C SER A 119 -5.21 -13.09 14.88
N VAL A 120 -4.04 -13.69 14.66
CA VAL A 120 -2.77 -13.14 15.11
C VAL A 120 -2.52 -11.83 14.35
N PRO A 121 -2.23 -10.70 15.06
CA PRO A 121 -1.95 -9.44 14.39
C PRO A 121 -0.76 -9.55 13.45
N VAL A 122 -0.86 -8.94 12.28
CA VAL A 122 0.27 -8.89 11.34
C VAL A 122 1.37 -7.96 11.86
N PRO A 123 2.66 -8.24 11.57
CA PRO A 123 3.74 -7.30 11.85
C PRO A 123 3.46 -5.93 11.24
N SER A 124 3.90 -4.86 11.88
CA SER A 124 3.55 -3.50 11.44
C SER A 124 4.15 -3.14 10.07
N PHE A 125 5.31 -3.69 9.70
CA PHE A 125 5.86 -3.49 8.36
C PHE A 125 4.99 -4.11 7.26
N VAL A 126 4.30 -5.23 7.54
CA VAL A 126 3.36 -5.86 6.61
C VAL A 126 2.11 -4.99 6.43
N GLU A 127 1.60 -4.42 7.52
CA GLU A 127 0.49 -3.48 7.50
C GLU A 127 0.83 -2.22 6.69
N GLU A 128 2.06 -1.71 6.82
CA GLU A 128 2.57 -0.60 6.02
C GLU A 128 2.68 -0.95 4.53
N ILE A 129 3.18 -2.14 4.18
CA ILE A 129 3.25 -2.60 2.79
C ILE A 129 1.85 -2.68 2.17
N ILE A 130 0.88 -3.26 2.88
CA ILE A 130 -0.51 -3.35 2.41
C ILE A 130 -1.08 -1.96 2.15
N ARG A 131 -0.98 -1.05 3.12
CA ARG A 131 -1.45 0.33 2.97
C ARG A 131 -0.76 1.04 1.81
N THR A 132 0.57 0.96 1.73
CA THR A 132 1.35 1.59 0.66
C THR A 132 1.00 1.04 -0.72
N ALA A 133 0.65 -0.24 -0.86
CA ALA A 133 0.26 -0.81 -2.14
C ALA A 133 -1.08 -0.25 -2.64
N TRP A 134 -2.07 -0.06 -1.76
CA TRP A 134 -3.34 0.58 -2.11
C TRP A 134 -3.17 2.08 -2.43
N GLU A 135 -2.22 2.76 -1.79
CA GLU A 135 -1.89 4.16 -2.06
C GLU A 135 -1.04 4.34 -3.33
N ARG A 136 -0.26 3.33 -3.70
CA ARG A 136 0.64 3.35 -4.88
C ARG A 136 -0.12 3.34 -6.20
N ASP A 137 -1.28 2.68 -6.26
CA ASP A 137 -2.16 2.74 -7.42
C ASP A 137 -3.05 3.97 -7.32
N GLU A 138 -2.89 4.90 -8.28
CA GLU A 138 -3.61 6.18 -8.25
C GLU A 138 -5.13 6.02 -8.32
N ILE A 139 -5.64 4.97 -8.98
CA ILE A 139 -7.08 4.72 -9.08
C ILE A 139 -7.63 4.29 -7.73
N THR A 140 -7.02 3.29 -7.09
CA THR A 140 -7.47 2.80 -5.78
C THR A 140 -7.32 3.84 -4.67
N ARG A 141 -6.38 4.78 -4.82
CA ARG A 141 -6.21 5.91 -3.90
C ARG A 141 -7.34 6.94 -4.02
N LEU A 142 -7.81 7.22 -5.24
CA LEU A 142 -8.81 8.24 -5.51
C LEU A 142 -10.25 7.77 -5.29
N VAL A 143 -10.50 6.46 -5.42
CA VAL A 143 -11.84 5.88 -5.29
C VAL A 143 -12.28 5.86 -3.82
N LYS A 144 -13.58 6.14 -3.60
CA LYS A 144 -14.20 6.07 -2.27
C LYS A 144 -14.19 4.64 -1.73
N LYS A 145 -13.64 4.46 -0.53
CA LYS A 145 -13.55 3.15 0.15
C LYS A 145 -14.58 3.04 1.28
N THR A 146 -15.18 1.85 1.43
CA THR A 146 -16.10 1.50 2.51
C THR A 146 -15.79 0.12 3.05
N TYR A 147 -16.19 -0.16 4.31
CA TYR A 147 -15.84 -1.37 5.04
C TYR A 147 -17.08 -2.05 5.61
N ILE A 148 -18.09 -2.24 4.76
CA ILE A 148 -19.37 -2.81 5.18
C ILE A 148 -19.39 -4.31 4.87
N LYS A 149 -19.70 -5.12 5.88
CA LYS A 149 -19.80 -6.58 5.74
C LYS A 149 -20.97 -6.96 4.85
N GLY A 150 -20.70 -7.79 3.84
CA GLY A 150 -21.70 -8.27 2.89
C GLY A 150 -21.84 -7.38 1.65
N ASN A 151 -22.97 -7.53 0.97
CA ASN A 151 -23.30 -6.75 -0.21
C ASN A 151 -23.72 -5.33 0.21
N LEU A 152 -23.18 -4.34 -0.48
CA LEU A 152 -23.52 -2.94 -0.25
C LEU A 152 -24.41 -2.44 -1.39
N GLY A 153 -25.62 -1.97 -1.07
CA GLY A 153 -26.47 -1.25 -1.99
C GLY A 153 -26.24 0.26 -1.86
N VAL A 154 -25.94 0.91 -2.98
CA VAL A 154 -25.78 2.36 -3.06
C VAL A 154 -26.89 2.93 -3.91
N GLY A 155 -27.70 3.81 -3.32
CA GLY A 155 -28.76 4.52 -4.03
C GLY A 155 -28.22 5.65 -4.88
N PHE A 156 -28.75 5.84 -6.06
CA PHE A 156 -28.49 6.98 -6.93
C PHE A 156 -29.79 7.54 -7.50
N GLU A 157 -29.78 8.82 -7.81
CA GLU A 157 -30.88 9.51 -8.47
C GLU A 157 -30.81 9.24 -9.97
N TYR A 158 -31.90 8.73 -10.54
CA TYR A 158 -32.04 8.49 -11.97
C TYR A 158 -32.53 9.73 -12.68
N SER A 159 -33.61 10.32 -12.18
CA SER A 159 -34.19 11.56 -12.67
C SER A 159 -35.05 12.22 -11.59
N ALA A 160 -35.01 13.52 -11.55
CA ALA A 160 -35.90 14.33 -10.74
C ALA A 160 -36.48 15.45 -11.60
N THR A 161 -37.70 15.84 -11.31
CA THR A 161 -38.29 17.05 -11.88
C THR A 161 -37.81 18.24 -11.07
N GLY A 162 -37.32 19.30 -11.70
CA GLY A 162 -36.88 20.49 -10.99
C GLY A 162 -37.99 21.21 -10.25
N ALA A 163 -37.66 21.94 -9.19
CA ALA A 163 -38.57 22.79 -8.45
C ALA A 163 -39.14 23.89 -9.36
N ASP A 164 -40.43 24.17 -9.21
CA ASP A 164 -41.12 25.20 -9.98
C ASP A 164 -41.46 26.43 -9.08
N VAL A 165 -41.53 27.58 -9.69
CA VAL A 165 -41.86 28.82 -8.96
C VAL A 165 -43.37 28.90 -8.78
N HIS A 166 -43.82 28.86 -7.52
CA HIS A 166 -45.24 29.06 -7.20
C HIS A 166 -45.60 30.56 -7.22
N THR A 167 -46.64 30.88 -7.95
CA THR A 167 -47.23 32.24 -7.95
C THR A 167 -48.43 32.24 -7.02
N GLU A 168 -48.53 33.24 -6.12
CA GLU A 168 -49.62 33.38 -5.17
C GLU A 168 -50.97 33.48 -5.93
N GLY A 169 -51.94 32.63 -5.53
CA GLY A 169 -53.27 32.55 -6.17
C GLY A 169 -53.36 31.62 -7.38
N ALA A 170 -52.25 31.04 -7.82
CA ALA A 170 -52.25 30.02 -8.87
C ALA A 170 -52.45 28.59 -8.28
N ALA A 171 -52.80 27.64 -9.13
CA ALA A 171 -52.76 26.22 -8.72
C ALA A 171 -51.35 25.79 -8.33
N ALA A 172 -51.23 24.89 -7.36
CA ALA A 172 -49.92 24.34 -6.97
C ALA A 172 -49.20 23.72 -8.19
N PRO A 173 -47.85 23.79 -8.26
CA PRO A 173 -47.07 23.08 -9.27
C PRO A 173 -47.42 21.58 -9.29
N SER A 174 -47.22 20.96 -10.42
CA SER A 174 -47.42 19.49 -10.56
C SER A 174 -46.56 18.74 -9.55
N GLU A 175 -47.09 17.62 -9.07
CA GLU A 175 -46.31 16.71 -8.21
C GLU A 175 -45.00 16.32 -8.89
N GLU A 176 -43.90 16.48 -8.15
CA GLU A 176 -42.55 16.14 -8.64
C GLU A 176 -42.35 14.62 -8.61
N THR A 177 -41.72 14.08 -9.67
CA THR A 177 -41.36 12.67 -9.72
C THR A 177 -39.89 12.52 -9.45
N LEU A 178 -39.54 11.80 -8.37
CA LEU A 178 -38.17 11.36 -8.06
C LEU A 178 -38.05 9.87 -8.37
N VAL A 179 -37.15 9.53 -9.29
CA VAL A 179 -36.85 8.14 -9.63
C VAL A 179 -35.48 7.77 -9.12
N LEU A 180 -35.42 6.80 -8.24
CA LEU A 180 -34.18 6.31 -7.63
C LEU A 180 -33.80 4.94 -8.19
N GLY A 181 -32.51 4.73 -8.41
CA GLY A 181 -31.88 3.43 -8.69
C GLY A 181 -31.00 2.97 -7.49
N VAL A 182 -30.69 1.68 -7.46
CA VAL A 182 -29.78 1.11 -6.46
C VAL A 182 -28.77 0.21 -7.14
N THR A 183 -27.51 0.62 -7.14
CA THR A 183 -26.39 -0.22 -7.58
C THR A 183 -25.91 -1.11 -6.42
N LYS A 184 -25.60 -2.37 -6.70
CA LYS A 184 -25.15 -3.35 -5.70
C LYS A 184 -23.68 -3.67 -5.88
N LEU A 185 -22.86 -3.33 -4.89
CA LEU A 185 -21.46 -3.75 -4.81
C LEU A 185 -21.42 -5.14 -4.19
N VAL A 186 -21.18 -6.16 -5.02
CA VAL A 186 -21.09 -7.56 -4.58
C VAL A 186 -19.62 -7.92 -4.43
N PRO A 187 -19.14 -8.24 -3.20
CA PRO A 187 -17.75 -8.58 -2.99
C PRO A 187 -17.32 -9.83 -3.74
N ALA A 188 -16.33 -9.71 -4.59
CA ALA A 188 -15.69 -10.80 -5.30
C ALA A 188 -14.29 -11.09 -4.70
N SER A 189 -13.86 -12.36 -4.74
CA SER A 189 -12.57 -12.77 -4.24
C SER A 189 -11.47 -12.55 -5.29
N ILE A 190 -10.56 -11.62 -5.03
CA ILE A 190 -9.33 -11.44 -5.81
C ILE A 190 -8.24 -12.28 -5.15
N LYS A 191 -7.60 -13.17 -5.93
CA LYS A 191 -6.55 -14.06 -5.46
C LYS A 191 -5.31 -13.97 -6.33
N LYS A 192 -4.16 -14.00 -5.68
CA LYS A 192 -2.85 -14.17 -6.33
C LYS A 192 -2.11 -15.27 -5.59
N TRP A 193 -1.44 -16.16 -6.30
CA TRP A 193 -0.52 -17.13 -5.70
C TRP A 193 0.85 -17.07 -6.35
N ILE A 194 1.85 -17.40 -5.55
CA ILE A 194 3.25 -17.52 -5.94
C ILE A 194 3.73 -18.87 -5.43
N THR A 195 4.52 -19.59 -6.22
CA THR A 195 5.21 -20.80 -5.80
C THR A 195 6.68 -20.49 -5.58
N VAL A 196 7.21 -20.91 -4.44
CA VAL A 196 8.60 -20.67 -4.05
C VAL A 196 9.21 -21.99 -3.65
N SER A 197 10.52 -22.18 -3.89
CA SER A 197 11.25 -23.35 -3.40
C SER A 197 11.35 -23.33 -1.88
N ASP A 198 11.20 -24.48 -1.26
CA ASP A 198 11.32 -24.66 0.18
C ASP A 198 12.71 -24.24 0.69
N GLU A 199 13.77 -24.54 -0.07
CA GLU A 199 15.14 -24.09 0.24
C GLU A 199 15.28 -22.55 0.33
N VAL A 200 14.57 -21.82 -0.52
CA VAL A 200 14.59 -20.34 -0.50
C VAL A 200 13.85 -19.83 0.73
N MET A 201 12.81 -20.51 1.18
CA MET A 201 12.07 -20.15 2.39
C MET A 201 12.91 -20.34 3.66
N ASP A 202 13.79 -21.32 3.70
CA ASP A 202 14.66 -21.57 4.84
C ASP A 202 15.82 -20.57 4.97
N LEU A 203 16.21 -19.95 3.85
CA LEU A 203 17.38 -19.07 3.79
C LEU A 203 17.11 -17.56 4.02
N THR A 204 15.85 -17.11 3.99
CA THR A 204 15.56 -15.68 3.83
C THR A 204 14.41 -15.13 4.69
N GLY A 205 14.54 -15.05 5.99
CA GLY A 205 13.56 -14.48 6.92
C GLY A 205 12.77 -13.21 6.47
N GLU A 206 12.90 -12.09 7.17
CA GLU A 206 12.12 -10.85 6.96
C GLU A 206 12.13 -10.33 5.52
N ALA A 207 13.29 -10.34 4.84
CA ALA A 207 13.40 -9.80 3.48
C ALA A 207 12.56 -10.56 2.47
N PHE A 208 12.42 -11.87 2.65
CA PHE A 208 11.60 -12.73 1.82
C PHE A 208 10.09 -12.52 2.07
N LEU A 209 9.67 -12.46 3.33
CA LEU A 209 8.30 -12.13 3.67
C LEU A 209 7.91 -10.76 3.07
N ARG A 210 8.74 -9.75 3.24
CA ARG A 210 8.52 -8.41 2.70
C ARG A 210 8.33 -8.44 1.19
N TYR A 211 9.18 -9.16 0.47
CA TYR A 211 9.08 -9.29 -0.99
C TYR A 211 7.75 -9.94 -1.41
N ILE A 212 7.35 -11.05 -0.76
CA ILE A 212 6.11 -11.75 -1.08
C ILE A 212 4.89 -10.87 -0.81
N TYR A 213 4.86 -10.23 0.35
CA TYR A 213 3.75 -9.34 0.70
C TYR A 213 3.64 -8.17 -0.27
N ASP A 214 4.76 -7.53 -0.63
CA ASP A 214 4.78 -6.40 -1.59
C ASP A 214 4.28 -6.84 -2.97
N GLU A 215 4.79 -7.95 -3.51
CA GLU A 215 4.40 -8.45 -4.84
C GLU A 215 2.93 -8.89 -4.89
N VAL A 216 2.47 -9.68 -3.93
CA VAL A 216 1.09 -10.18 -3.91
C VAL A 216 0.10 -9.04 -3.71
N THR A 217 0.38 -8.15 -2.77
CA THR A 217 -0.48 -7.00 -2.46
C THR A 217 -0.57 -6.04 -3.63
N TYR A 218 0.57 -5.72 -4.26
CA TYR A 218 0.61 -4.89 -5.45
C TYR A 218 -0.22 -5.45 -6.61
N GLN A 219 -0.14 -6.76 -6.86
CA GLN A 219 -0.92 -7.39 -7.94
C GLN A 219 -2.42 -7.43 -7.62
N ILE A 220 -2.80 -7.59 -6.35
CA ILE A 220 -4.21 -7.54 -5.92
C ILE A 220 -4.76 -6.12 -6.11
N ALA A 221 -4.04 -5.08 -5.65
CA ALA A 221 -4.43 -3.69 -5.82
C ALA A 221 -4.56 -3.32 -7.31
N LYS A 222 -3.58 -3.72 -8.14
CA LYS A 222 -3.64 -3.52 -9.58
C LYS A 222 -4.84 -4.20 -10.25
N LYS A 223 -5.21 -5.41 -9.79
CA LYS A 223 -6.41 -6.10 -10.29
C LYS A 223 -7.68 -5.39 -9.87
N ALA A 224 -7.75 -4.88 -8.64
CA ALA A 224 -8.88 -4.09 -8.15
C ALA A 224 -9.07 -2.80 -8.98
N ALA A 225 -7.98 -2.07 -9.26
CA ALA A 225 -8.02 -0.90 -10.14
C ALA A 225 -8.51 -1.24 -11.57
N ALA A 226 -8.01 -2.34 -12.12
CA ALA A 226 -8.45 -2.82 -13.44
C ALA A 226 -9.93 -3.20 -13.46
N SER A 227 -10.45 -3.72 -12.34
CA SER A 227 -11.87 -4.08 -12.22
C SER A 227 -12.78 -2.85 -12.23
N ILE A 228 -12.40 -1.76 -11.56
CA ILE A 228 -13.13 -0.48 -11.62
C ILE A 228 -13.20 0.06 -13.05
N ILE A 229 -12.08 0.00 -13.78
CA ILE A 229 -12.07 0.41 -15.20
C ILE A 229 -13.03 -0.45 -16.01
N ALA A 230 -13.04 -1.77 -15.76
CA ALA A 230 -13.95 -2.68 -16.44
C ALA A 230 -15.42 -2.38 -16.12
N ASP A 231 -15.74 -1.98 -14.88
CA ASP A 231 -17.09 -1.54 -14.52
C ASP A 231 -17.49 -0.28 -15.27
N ILE A 232 -16.60 0.73 -15.32
CA ILE A 232 -16.86 1.96 -16.08
C ILE A 232 -17.06 1.63 -17.57
N GLU A 233 -16.29 0.70 -18.14
CA GLU A 233 -16.44 0.27 -19.52
C GLU A 233 -17.76 -0.50 -19.75
N ALA A 234 -18.18 -1.31 -18.78
CA ALA A 234 -19.40 -2.11 -18.82
C ALA A 234 -20.67 -1.27 -18.67
N CYS A 235 -20.62 -0.16 -17.92
CA CYS A 235 -21.74 0.76 -17.79
C CYS A 235 -22.17 1.28 -19.16
N GLY A 236 -23.48 1.16 -19.44
CA GLY A 236 -24.08 1.67 -20.66
C GLY A 236 -24.91 2.93 -20.42
N THR A 237 -26.19 2.88 -20.79
CA THR A 237 -27.19 3.88 -20.40
C THR A 237 -27.67 3.59 -18.98
N VAL A 238 -28.00 4.64 -18.24
CA VAL A 238 -28.55 4.50 -16.89
C VAL A 238 -29.80 3.62 -16.88
N SER A 239 -29.93 2.78 -15.84
CA SER A 239 -31.05 1.85 -15.71
C SER A 239 -31.54 1.75 -14.27
N THR A 240 -32.84 1.58 -14.07
CA THR A 240 -33.45 1.38 -12.76
C THR A 240 -33.89 -0.08 -12.52
N THR A 241 -33.55 -1.00 -13.42
CA THR A 241 -33.86 -2.41 -13.28
C THR A 241 -33.16 -2.98 -12.04
N SER A 242 -33.95 -3.39 -11.04
CA SER A 242 -33.42 -3.83 -9.76
C SER A 242 -32.63 -5.13 -9.88
N GLY A 243 -31.47 -5.18 -9.27
CA GLY A 243 -30.69 -6.39 -9.05
C GLY A 243 -29.38 -6.50 -9.80
N ASP A 244 -29.16 -5.65 -10.78
CA ASP A 244 -27.98 -5.71 -11.61
C ASP A 244 -26.87 -4.74 -11.11
N SER A 245 -25.63 -5.03 -11.50
CA SER A 245 -24.50 -4.13 -11.43
C SER A 245 -24.45 -3.21 -12.66
N HIS A 246 -23.61 -2.18 -12.63
CA HIS A 246 -23.38 -1.25 -13.74
C HIS A 246 -24.62 -0.46 -14.19
N LEU A 247 -25.52 -0.13 -13.24
CA LEU A 247 -26.78 0.58 -13.51
C LEU A 247 -26.58 2.08 -13.72
N CYS A 248 -25.54 2.66 -13.17
CA CYS A 248 -25.18 4.05 -13.37
C CYS A 248 -24.71 4.27 -14.80
N GLY A 249 -25.33 5.20 -15.50
CA GLY A 249 -24.99 5.52 -16.89
C GLY A 249 -23.60 6.12 -16.99
N VAL A 250 -22.86 5.70 -18.02
CA VAL A 250 -21.58 6.29 -18.40
C VAL A 250 -21.65 6.66 -19.89
N PRO A 251 -21.84 7.95 -20.21
CA PRO A 251 -21.91 8.40 -21.59
C PRO A 251 -20.63 8.11 -22.36
N LYS A 252 -20.76 8.03 -23.68
CA LYS A 252 -19.62 7.85 -24.59
C LYS A 252 -19.56 8.96 -25.62
N VAL A 253 -18.37 9.44 -25.85
CA VAL A 253 -18.06 10.41 -26.91
C VAL A 253 -17.21 9.71 -27.96
N THR A 254 -17.64 9.75 -29.20
CA THR A 254 -16.90 9.14 -30.30
C THR A 254 -15.95 10.14 -30.92
N GLU A 255 -14.65 9.90 -30.75
CA GLU A 255 -13.56 10.71 -31.29
C GLU A 255 -12.58 9.78 -31.99
N SER A 256 -12.84 9.54 -33.28
CA SER A 256 -12.01 8.63 -34.09
C SER A 256 -10.57 9.13 -34.29
N THR A 257 -10.36 10.44 -34.12
CA THR A 257 -9.06 11.09 -34.25
C THR A 257 -8.81 11.96 -33.03
N ILE A 258 -7.66 11.81 -32.39
CA ILE A 258 -7.28 12.69 -31.27
C ILE A 258 -7.07 14.11 -31.78
N ALA A 259 -7.81 15.03 -31.18
CA ALA A 259 -7.66 16.48 -31.37
C ALA A 259 -7.32 17.16 -30.04
N ILE A 260 -6.88 18.42 -30.06
CA ILE A 260 -6.57 19.19 -28.85
C ILE A 260 -7.82 19.31 -27.95
N GLY A 261 -9.01 19.48 -28.53
CA GLY A 261 -10.27 19.63 -27.82
C GLY A 261 -10.97 18.32 -27.45
N THR A 262 -10.38 17.14 -27.69
CA THR A 262 -11.02 15.84 -27.42
C THR A 262 -11.45 15.71 -25.96
N VAL A 263 -10.61 16.08 -25.00
CA VAL A 263 -10.92 16.04 -23.56
C VAL A 263 -11.96 17.08 -23.18
N ALA A 264 -11.86 18.30 -23.72
CA ALA A 264 -12.85 19.37 -23.51
C ALA A 264 -14.26 18.94 -23.99
N ASN A 265 -14.34 18.29 -25.16
CA ASN A 265 -15.61 17.72 -25.63
C ASN A 265 -16.18 16.67 -24.68
N ALA A 266 -15.32 15.81 -24.10
CA ALA A 266 -15.75 14.81 -23.14
C ALA A 266 -16.28 15.42 -21.83
N LEU A 267 -15.62 16.50 -21.33
CA LEU A 267 -16.06 17.19 -20.11
C LEU A 267 -17.48 17.72 -20.19
N GLY A 268 -17.96 18.09 -21.37
CA GLY A 268 -19.31 18.57 -21.57
C GLY A 268 -20.43 17.54 -21.35
N TYR A 269 -20.08 16.27 -21.16
CA TYR A 269 -21.04 15.18 -20.89
C TYR A 269 -21.01 14.74 -19.42
N LEU A 270 -20.15 15.33 -18.58
CA LEU A 270 -20.12 15.04 -17.16
C LEU A 270 -21.22 15.80 -16.41
N SER A 271 -21.70 15.20 -15.33
CA SER A 271 -22.57 15.87 -14.37
C SER A 271 -21.85 17.03 -13.70
N ASP A 272 -22.56 18.13 -13.41
CA ASP A 272 -22.05 19.28 -12.65
C ASP A 272 -21.58 18.90 -11.25
N ALA A 273 -22.02 17.75 -10.72
CA ALA A 273 -21.56 17.20 -9.44
C ALA A 273 -20.17 16.56 -9.48
N ALA A 274 -19.62 16.28 -10.68
CA ALA A 274 -18.30 15.71 -10.87
C ALA A 274 -17.23 16.80 -10.78
N THR A 275 -16.70 17.04 -9.59
CA THR A 275 -15.80 18.19 -9.32
C THR A 275 -14.31 17.84 -9.37
N ASN A 276 -13.93 16.61 -9.03
CA ASN A 276 -12.54 16.15 -8.98
C ASN A 276 -12.19 15.28 -10.19
N ASN A 277 -12.38 15.82 -11.38
CA ASN A 277 -12.19 15.08 -12.61
C ASN A 277 -10.72 14.72 -12.86
N VAL A 278 -10.49 13.52 -13.30
CA VAL A 278 -9.18 13.00 -13.74
C VAL A 278 -9.32 12.39 -15.13
N VAL A 279 -8.23 12.40 -15.89
CA VAL A 279 -8.17 11.75 -17.20
C VAL A 279 -7.42 10.43 -17.05
N MET A 280 -8.09 9.32 -17.26
CA MET A 280 -7.52 7.97 -17.18
C MET A 280 -7.19 7.47 -18.57
N MET A 281 -5.95 7.06 -18.81
CA MET A 281 -5.51 6.55 -20.10
C MET A 281 -4.24 5.71 -20.04
N ASN A 282 -3.93 5.04 -21.14
CA ASN A 282 -2.63 4.39 -21.33
C ASN A 282 -1.54 5.41 -21.70
N LYS A 283 -0.28 5.19 -21.26
CA LYS A 283 0.85 6.06 -21.60
C LYS A 283 1.05 6.24 -23.12
N LYS A 284 0.72 5.23 -23.94
CA LYS A 284 0.79 5.35 -25.42
C LYS A 284 -0.28 6.32 -25.94
N THR A 285 -1.48 6.35 -25.33
CA THR A 285 -2.51 7.31 -25.67
C THR A 285 -2.10 8.73 -25.27
N TRP A 286 -1.54 8.89 -24.08
CA TRP A 286 -0.98 10.18 -23.64
C TRP A 286 0.07 10.72 -24.62
N SER A 287 0.98 9.85 -25.08
CA SER A 287 1.98 10.23 -26.09
C SER A 287 1.34 10.69 -27.41
N ALA A 288 0.22 10.08 -27.82
CA ALA A 288 -0.51 10.51 -29.01
C ALA A 288 -1.15 11.89 -28.83
N PHE A 289 -1.74 12.20 -27.66
CA PHE A 289 -2.23 13.55 -27.34
C PHE A 289 -1.10 14.59 -27.38
N LYS A 290 0.05 14.28 -26.78
CA LYS A 290 1.20 15.19 -26.79
C LYS A 290 1.77 15.38 -28.22
N ALA A 291 1.73 14.37 -29.08
CA ALA A 291 2.13 14.52 -30.48
C ALA A 291 1.23 15.51 -31.22
N VAL A 292 -0.09 15.48 -30.99
CA VAL A 292 -1.03 16.46 -31.56
C VAL A 292 -0.77 17.87 -31.02
N GLN A 293 -0.48 17.99 -29.72
CA GLN A 293 -0.09 19.28 -29.12
C GLN A 293 1.15 19.88 -29.78
N TYR A 294 2.20 19.09 -30.00
CA TYR A 294 3.42 19.55 -30.66
C TYR A 294 3.21 19.91 -32.14
N ALA A 295 2.27 19.24 -32.81
CA ALA A 295 2.01 19.48 -34.24
C ALA A 295 1.20 20.76 -34.49
N GLY A 296 0.32 21.18 -33.58
CA GLY A 296 -0.61 22.26 -33.91
C GLY A 296 -0.98 23.25 -32.79
N GLY A 297 -0.57 23.02 -31.53
CA GLY A 297 -1.05 23.85 -30.44
C GLY A 297 -0.12 23.85 -29.23
N PHE A 298 1.12 24.22 -29.43
CA PHE A 298 2.16 24.08 -28.37
C PHE A 298 1.79 24.73 -27.04
N ASN A 299 1.00 25.80 -27.06
CA ASN A 299 0.58 26.52 -25.85
C ASN A 299 -0.77 26.06 -25.26
N VAL A 300 -1.43 25.07 -25.86
CA VAL A 300 -2.73 24.59 -25.40
C VAL A 300 -2.54 23.23 -24.78
N ASP A 301 -2.97 23.06 -23.52
CA ASP A 301 -2.95 21.75 -22.86
C ASP A 301 -4.12 20.90 -23.32
N PRO A 302 -3.91 19.74 -23.95
CA PRO A 302 -4.98 18.86 -24.41
C PRO A 302 -5.77 18.20 -23.26
N PHE A 303 -5.32 18.36 -22.01
CA PHE A 303 -5.95 17.79 -20.82
C PHE A 303 -6.70 18.83 -19.97
N GLU A 304 -6.79 20.09 -20.43
CA GLU A 304 -7.49 21.19 -19.72
C GLU A 304 -7.03 21.38 -18.26
N GLY A 305 -5.75 21.10 -17.97
CA GLY A 305 -5.20 21.16 -16.61
C GLY A 305 -5.61 20.02 -15.67
N LEU A 306 -6.34 19.00 -16.16
CA LEU A 306 -6.75 17.86 -15.36
C LEU A 306 -5.56 16.92 -15.09
N PRO A 307 -5.49 16.30 -13.89
CA PRO A 307 -4.52 15.29 -13.61
C PRO A 307 -4.73 14.04 -14.49
N VAL A 308 -3.63 13.48 -14.97
CA VAL A 308 -3.67 12.29 -15.84
C VAL A 308 -3.22 11.07 -15.04
N VAL A 309 -4.10 10.10 -14.94
CA VAL A 309 -3.87 8.82 -14.27
C VAL A 309 -3.56 7.74 -15.31
N PHE A 310 -2.42 7.07 -15.15
CA PHE A 310 -2.00 6.04 -16.10
C PHE A 310 -2.45 4.65 -15.67
N ASN A 311 -3.20 3.99 -16.56
CA ASN A 311 -3.55 2.59 -16.35
C ASN A 311 -3.48 1.79 -17.66
N ASN A 312 -2.83 0.64 -17.60
CA ASN A 312 -2.64 -0.23 -18.77
C ASN A 312 -3.88 -1.10 -19.09
N SER A 313 -4.91 -1.10 -18.24
CA SER A 313 -6.16 -1.80 -18.50
C SER A 313 -6.99 -1.10 -19.58
N ILE A 314 -6.81 0.23 -19.71
CA ILE A 314 -7.40 0.99 -20.82
C ILE A 314 -6.57 0.75 -22.09
N LYS A 315 -7.25 0.45 -23.19
CA LYS A 315 -6.58 0.21 -24.48
C LYS A 315 -5.84 1.45 -24.97
N ALA A 316 -4.67 1.25 -25.54
CA ALA A 316 -3.97 2.37 -26.18
C ALA A 316 -4.71 2.77 -27.46
N TYR A 317 -4.76 4.07 -27.77
CA TYR A 317 -5.37 4.62 -28.99
C TYR A 317 -4.89 3.93 -30.26
N SER A 318 -3.58 3.59 -30.34
CA SER A 318 -2.99 2.91 -31.50
C SER A 318 -3.50 1.48 -31.72
N VAL A 319 -4.05 0.83 -30.67
CA VAL A 319 -4.54 -0.55 -30.67
C VAL A 319 -6.06 -0.60 -30.66
N ALA A 320 -6.70 0.44 -30.13
CA ALA A 320 -8.16 0.53 -30.06
C ALA A 320 -8.77 0.53 -31.45
N THR A 321 -9.82 -0.29 -31.62
CA THR A 321 -10.68 -0.36 -32.80
C THR A 321 -11.90 0.53 -32.66
N THR A 322 -12.67 0.69 -33.73
CA THR A 322 -13.88 1.53 -33.71
C THR A 322 -14.85 1.08 -32.62
N GLY A 323 -15.27 2.03 -31.78
CA GLY A 323 -16.18 1.77 -30.66
C GLY A 323 -15.48 1.36 -29.37
N GLU A 324 -14.17 1.14 -29.35
CA GLU A 324 -13.43 0.80 -28.14
C GLU A 324 -12.90 2.05 -27.42
N THR A 325 -12.94 2.00 -26.07
CA THR A 325 -12.47 3.09 -25.19
C THR A 325 -10.95 3.16 -25.19
N TYR A 326 -10.40 4.38 -25.41
CA TYR A 326 -8.99 4.66 -25.29
C TYR A 326 -8.62 5.68 -24.23
N ALA A 327 -9.62 6.39 -23.70
CA ALA A 327 -9.48 7.27 -22.54
C ALA A 327 -10.82 7.38 -21.80
N ILE A 328 -10.76 7.66 -20.51
CA ILE A 328 -11.93 7.87 -19.64
C ILE A 328 -11.68 9.17 -18.88
N VAL A 329 -12.68 10.03 -18.80
CA VAL A 329 -12.64 11.26 -18.01
C VAL A 329 -13.71 11.18 -16.94
N GLY A 330 -13.42 11.57 -15.72
CA GLY A 330 -14.44 11.59 -14.67
C GLY A 330 -13.90 11.69 -13.26
N ASP A 331 -14.81 11.67 -12.30
CA ASP A 331 -14.55 11.82 -10.87
C ASP A 331 -14.55 10.44 -10.18
N LEU A 332 -13.37 9.93 -9.85
CA LEU A 332 -13.21 8.63 -9.16
C LEU A 332 -13.73 8.67 -7.72
N GLY A 333 -13.65 9.82 -7.05
CA GLY A 333 -14.03 9.94 -5.65
C GLY A 333 -15.53 9.90 -5.39
N ASN A 334 -16.31 10.48 -6.30
CA ASN A 334 -17.77 10.53 -6.19
C ASN A 334 -18.44 9.49 -7.09
N GLY A 335 -17.84 9.16 -8.23
CA GLY A 335 -18.42 8.31 -9.26
C GLY A 335 -18.22 6.81 -9.05
N ALA A 336 -17.14 6.39 -8.40
CA ALA A 336 -16.84 4.98 -8.16
C ALA A 336 -16.66 4.68 -6.67
N GLN A 337 -17.02 3.47 -6.27
CA GLN A 337 -16.87 3.04 -4.87
C GLN A 337 -16.34 1.61 -4.79
N MET A 338 -15.46 1.39 -3.80
CA MET A 338 -14.95 0.09 -3.40
C MET A 338 -15.45 -0.26 -2.00
N ASN A 339 -15.90 -1.50 -1.80
CA ASN A 339 -16.27 -2.02 -0.50
C ASN A 339 -15.36 -3.19 -0.11
N PHE A 340 -14.74 -3.10 1.06
CA PHE A 340 -13.87 -4.11 1.65
C PHE A 340 -14.57 -4.75 2.86
N PRO A 341 -15.27 -5.87 2.72
CA PRO A 341 -16.06 -6.46 3.81
C PRO A 341 -15.23 -6.93 5.00
N ASN A 342 -13.96 -7.23 4.78
CA ASN A 342 -13.00 -7.69 5.79
C ASN A 342 -11.96 -6.62 6.17
N GLY A 343 -12.14 -5.37 5.74
CA GLY A 343 -11.11 -4.34 5.78
C GLY A 343 -10.18 -4.46 4.57
N GLU A 344 -9.13 -3.64 4.53
CA GLU A 344 -8.09 -3.70 3.46
C GLU A 344 -7.05 -4.80 3.73
N GLU A 345 -7.33 -5.74 4.63
CA GLU A 345 -6.41 -6.77 5.07
C GLU A 345 -6.42 -7.96 4.11
N ILE A 346 -5.28 -8.20 3.47
CA ILE A 346 -5.10 -9.34 2.56
C ILE A 346 -4.78 -10.59 3.39
N LYS A 347 -5.62 -11.61 3.26
CA LYS A 347 -5.39 -12.89 3.91
C LYS A 347 -4.40 -13.72 3.11
N PHE A 348 -3.27 -14.07 3.75
CA PHE A 348 -2.28 -14.99 3.21
C PHE A 348 -2.50 -16.40 3.73
N THR A 349 -2.28 -17.39 2.87
CA THR A 349 -2.31 -18.82 3.19
C THR A 349 -1.14 -19.51 2.52
N PHE A 350 -0.42 -20.33 3.25
CA PHE A 350 0.72 -21.11 2.78
C PHE A 350 0.27 -22.57 2.64
N ASP A 351 0.56 -23.18 1.52
CA ASP A 351 0.21 -24.57 1.21
C ASP A 351 1.50 -25.32 0.83
N GLU A 352 2.02 -26.04 1.81
CA GLU A 352 3.22 -26.86 1.68
C GLU A 352 2.89 -28.28 1.15
N LEU A 353 1.62 -28.71 1.28
CA LEU A 353 1.23 -30.08 0.99
C LEU A 353 0.93 -30.31 -0.50
N SER A 354 0.30 -29.36 -1.17
CA SER A 354 -0.15 -29.54 -2.55
C SER A 354 0.99 -29.70 -3.57
N LEU A 355 2.19 -29.23 -3.25
CA LEU A 355 3.36 -29.26 -4.13
C LEU A 355 4.59 -29.90 -3.47
N ALA A 356 4.41 -30.64 -2.37
CA ALA A 356 5.48 -31.32 -1.63
C ALA A 356 6.34 -32.26 -2.50
N GLU A 357 5.74 -32.87 -3.55
CA GLU A 357 6.48 -33.73 -4.49
C GLU A 357 7.51 -32.96 -5.34
N LYS A 358 7.44 -31.63 -5.35
CA LYS A 358 8.31 -30.73 -6.14
C LYS A 358 9.19 -29.83 -5.26
N ASP A 359 9.18 -30.02 -3.97
CA ASP A 359 9.85 -29.16 -2.98
C ASP A 359 9.47 -27.67 -3.15
N LEU A 360 8.17 -27.42 -3.40
CA LEU A 360 7.62 -26.10 -3.63
C LEU A 360 6.51 -25.79 -2.63
N VAL A 361 6.57 -24.62 -2.05
CA VAL A 361 5.52 -24.03 -1.21
C VAL A 361 4.68 -23.06 -2.03
N LYS A 362 3.36 -23.16 -1.93
CA LYS A 362 2.41 -22.28 -2.60
C LYS A 362 1.88 -21.25 -1.63
N ILE A 363 2.14 -19.98 -1.91
CA ILE A 363 1.70 -18.85 -1.12
C ILE A 363 0.51 -18.20 -1.85
N VAL A 364 -0.62 -18.08 -1.16
CA VAL A 364 -1.86 -17.54 -1.71
C VAL A 364 -2.28 -16.30 -0.93
N GLY A 365 -2.29 -15.14 -1.56
CA GLY A 365 -2.95 -13.95 -1.04
C GLY A 365 -4.36 -13.81 -1.58
N ARG A 366 -5.31 -13.43 -0.72
CA ARG A 366 -6.72 -13.27 -1.06
C ARG A 366 -7.31 -12.05 -0.38
N GLU A 367 -8.09 -11.28 -1.16
CA GLU A 367 -8.89 -10.17 -0.70
C GLU A 367 -10.31 -10.23 -1.27
N TYR A 368 -11.28 -9.70 -0.54
CA TYR A 368 -12.65 -9.56 -1.00
C TYR A 368 -12.96 -8.10 -1.27
N VAL A 369 -13.24 -7.76 -2.52
CA VAL A 369 -13.53 -6.40 -2.94
C VAL A 369 -14.82 -6.37 -3.74
N GLY A 370 -15.79 -5.56 -3.30
CA GLY A 370 -16.96 -5.19 -4.09
C GLY A 370 -16.70 -3.82 -4.72
N HIS A 371 -16.91 -3.66 -5.99
CA HIS A 371 -16.68 -2.41 -6.70
C HIS A 371 -17.80 -2.17 -7.72
N ASP A 372 -18.13 -0.90 -7.96
CA ASP A 372 -19.00 -0.49 -9.07
C ASP A 372 -19.01 1.05 -9.22
N VAL A 373 -19.57 1.53 -10.31
CA VAL A 373 -19.93 2.92 -10.52
C VAL A 373 -21.23 3.22 -9.73
N VAL A 374 -21.19 4.30 -8.92
CA VAL A 374 -22.28 4.61 -7.97
C VAL A 374 -23.02 5.91 -8.28
N ALA A 375 -22.49 6.74 -9.18
CA ALA A 375 -23.15 7.98 -9.57
C ALA A 375 -23.26 8.08 -11.09
N PRO A 376 -24.46 8.40 -11.63
CA PRO A 376 -24.66 8.58 -13.07
C PRO A 376 -23.86 9.79 -13.59
N ASP A 377 -23.45 9.69 -14.85
CA ASP A 377 -22.74 10.76 -15.59
C ASP A 377 -21.49 11.32 -14.86
N SER A 378 -20.91 10.51 -13.93
CA SER A 378 -19.65 10.85 -13.26
C SER A 378 -18.42 10.48 -14.08
N PHE A 379 -18.58 9.72 -15.13
CA PHE A 379 -17.54 9.32 -16.08
C PHE A 379 -18.03 9.48 -17.50
N VAL A 380 -17.08 9.72 -18.41
CA VAL A 380 -17.31 9.73 -19.86
C VAL A 380 -16.25 8.86 -20.53
N LYS A 381 -16.69 7.96 -21.41
CA LYS A 381 -15.80 7.13 -22.22
C LYS A 381 -15.50 7.84 -23.54
N ILE A 382 -14.22 7.99 -23.85
CA ILE A 382 -13.78 8.47 -25.19
C ILE A 382 -13.47 7.24 -26.02
N VAL A 383 -14.29 7.03 -27.03
CA VAL A 383 -14.20 5.85 -27.92
C VAL A 383 -13.72 6.25 -29.32
N LYS A 384 -13.04 5.33 -29.98
CA LYS A 384 -12.48 5.53 -31.32
C LYS A 384 -13.52 5.33 -32.42
#